data_1ca027342dad481f829bde77612dc0a4
#
_entry.id   1ca027342dad481f829bde77612dc0a4
#
_cell.length_a   1.000
_cell.length_b   1.000
_cell.length_c   1.000
_cell.angle_alpha   90.00
_cell.angle_beta   90.00
_cell.angle_gamma   90.00
#
_symmetry.space_group_name_H-M   'P 1'
#
loop_
_entity.id
_entity.type
_entity.pdbx_description
1 polymer ?
#
loop_
_entity_poly.entity_id
_entity_poly.type
_entity_poly.pdbx_seq_one_letter_code
_entity_poly.pdbx_strand_id
1 'polypeptide(L)'
;LAANAQGQGFPGTGSFLRGAFPDRVDVIEEVIAEGDQVGMLFRFTGTHRGNLFGIPPTGKTVDVHEIAILRIADGKMVEGWFMADEAALLKQLGARIPERSDGKLVVPPVTHTGEDPDAVVKRLEAGPQATLEDRQRLIVARSKGAAPPKELRAPGYRQLRNGFPHLREYGVARGAPDATVTLAFPDRRDRIDGFIAENNGVWMRFKVAGTQTVNLYGIAPTGKVVEVAEIGTARFVDGKWAESWYFGDELGMLLQLGLSPNVLVG
;
A
#
# COMPACT_ATOMS: atom_id res chain seq x y z
N LEU A 1 -9.96 0.98 -0.25
CA LEU A 1 -10.32 2.38 0.01
C LEU A 1 -9.25 2.99 0.88
N ALA A 2 -8.10 3.27 0.28
CA ALA A 2 -7.03 3.97 0.97
C ALA A 2 -7.62 5.24 1.61
N ALA A 3 -7.50 5.36 2.91
CA ALA A 3 -7.66 6.65 3.55
C ALA A 3 -6.68 7.57 2.84
N ASN A 4 -7.18 8.64 2.24
CA ASN A 4 -6.36 9.48 1.41
C ASN A 4 -5.15 9.98 2.22
N ALA A 5 -4.02 10.05 1.57
CA ALA A 5 -2.74 10.45 2.13
C ALA A 5 -2.68 11.90 2.65
N GLN A 6 -3.80 12.56 2.84
CA GLN A 6 -3.90 13.94 3.31
C GLN A 6 -4.56 14.08 4.69
N GLY A 7 -4.59 13.00 5.50
CA GLY A 7 -5.12 13.07 6.85
C GLY A 7 -6.65 13.31 6.94
N GLN A 8 -7.32 13.37 5.80
CA GLN A 8 -8.78 13.37 5.75
C GLN A 8 -9.28 11.93 5.67
N GLY A 9 -8.96 11.15 6.71
CA GLY A 9 -9.64 9.88 6.90
C GLY A 9 -11.15 10.14 6.86
N PHE A 10 -11.90 9.26 6.23
CA PHE A 10 -13.36 9.32 6.33
C PHE A 10 -13.71 9.42 7.82
N PRO A 11 -14.46 10.46 8.25
CA PRO A 11 -14.91 10.52 9.61
C PRO A 11 -15.65 9.22 9.92
N GLY A 12 -15.12 8.41 10.84
CA GLY A 12 -15.76 7.18 11.26
C GLY A 12 -15.34 5.88 10.53
N THR A 13 -14.19 5.82 9.86
CA THR A 13 -13.70 4.55 9.25
C THR A 13 -13.70 3.39 10.25
N GLY A 14 -13.29 3.63 11.49
CA GLY A 14 -13.35 2.60 12.54
C GLY A 14 -14.79 2.14 12.86
N SER A 15 -15.76 3.03 12.83
CA SER A 15 -17.17 2.68 13.07
C SER A 15 -17.78 1.97 11.87
N PHE A 16 -17.38 2.34 10.66
CA PHE A 16 -17.86 1.74 9.43
C PHE A 16 -17.42 0.27 9.26
N LEU A 17 -16.12 -0.01 9.44
CA LEU A 17 -15.62 -1.38 9.41
C LEU A 17 -16.18 -2.24 10.54
N ARG A 18 -16.37 -1.66 11.74
CA ARG A 18 -17.04 -2.35 12.85
C ARG A 18 -18.52 -2.65 12.55
N GLY A 19 -19.17 -1.77 11.80
CA GLY A 19 -20.54 -2.03 11.33
C GLY A 19 -20.60 -3.17 10.33
N ALA A 20 -19.63 -3.26 9.42
CA ALA A 20 -19.53 -4.34 8.44
C ALA A 20 -19.05 -5.66 9.07
N PHE A 21 -18.14 -5.60 10.03
CA PHE A 21 -17.53 -6.75 10.73
C PHE A 21 -17.65 -6.57 12.24
N PRO A 22 -18.84 -6.86 12.82
CA PRO A 22 -19.09 -6.59 14.24
C PRO A 22 -18.27 -7.49 15.18
N ASP A 23 -17.81 -8.62 14.71
CA ASP A 23 -16.92 -9.57 15.40
C ASP A 23 -15.44 -9.42 15.01
N ARG A 24 -15.05 -8.25 14.47
CA ARG A 24 -13.67 -7.95 14.08
C ARG A 24 -12.70 -8.15 15.25
N VAL A 25 -11.64 -8.90 14.97
CA VAL A 25 -10.47 -9.09 15.85
C VAL A 25 -9.23 -8.59 15.09
N ASP A 26 -8.49 -7.72 15.73
CA ASP A 26 -7.22 -7.19 15.22
C ASP A 26 -6.05 -7.82 15.98
N VAL A 27 -5.07 -8.34 15.26
CA VAL A 27 -3.81 -8.84 15.78
C VAL A 27 -2.67 -7.99 15.28
N ILE A 28 -2.00 -7.28 16.18
CA ILE A 28 -0.82 -6.49 15.85
C ILE A 28 0.35 -7.46 15.66
N GLU A 29 0.97 -7.42 14.49
CA GLU A 29 2.10 -8.28 14.12
C GLU A 29 3.44 -7.55 14.26
N GLU A 30 3.48 -6.23 13.98
CA GLU A 30 4.67 -5.41 14.10
C GLU A 30 4.30 -3.98 14.50
N VAL A 31 5.13 -3.38 15.34
CA VAL A 31 5.05 -1.95 15.70
C VAL A 31 6.44 -1.35 15.54
N ILE A 32 6.49 -0.16 14.99
CA ILE A 32 7.70 0.64 14.83
C ILE A 32 7.40 2.09 15.24
N ALA A 33 8.34 2.77 15.90
CA ALA A 33 8.13 4.15 16.32
C ALA A 33 9.39 5.00 16.10
N GLU A 34 9.19 6.25 15.72
CA GLU A 34 10.25 7.26 15.64
C GLU A 34 9.64 8.65 15.82
N GLY A 35 10.18 9.42 16.78
CA GLY A 35 9.71 10.76 17.06
C GLY A 35 8.24 10.78 17.49
N ASP A 36 7.41 11.44 16.73
CA ASP A 36 5.96 11.54 16.95
C ASP A 36 5.15 10.55 16.08
N GLN A 37 5.81 9.64 15.36
CA GLN A 37 5.18 8.68 14.47
C GLN A 37 5.23 7.26 15.02
N VAL A 38 4.14 6.53 14.79
CA VAL A 38 4.01 5.09 15.12
C VAL A 38 3.48 4.37 13.89
N GLY A 39 4.20 3.35 13.44
CA GLY A 39 3.75 2.42 12.42
C GLY A 39 3.23 1.13 13.03
N MET A 40 2.15 0.59 12.50
CA MET A 40 1.57 -0.69 12.91
C MET A 40 1.25 -1.53 11.68
N LEU A 41 1.77 -2.75 11.65
CA LEU A 41 1.31 -3.81 10.75
C LEU A 41 0.41 -4.72 11.56
N PHE A 42 -0.79 -4.94 11.07
CA PHE A 42 -1.75 -5.77 11.77
C PHE A 42 -2.61 -6.57 10.78
N ARG A 43 -3.20 -7.60 11.28
CA ARG A 43 -4.09 -8.49 10.56
C ARG A 43 -5.44 -8.49 11.24
N PHE A 44 -6.50 -8.26 10.48
CA PHE A 44 -7.83 -8.38 11.01
C PHE A 44 -8.56 -9.60 10.44
N THR A 45 -9.36 -10.22 11.29
CA THR A 45 -10.34 -11.24 10.93
C THR A 45 -11.72 -10.79 11.35
N GLY A 46 -12.75 -11.21 10.63
CA GLY A 46 -14.13 -10.89 10.97
C GLY A 46 -15.12 -11.48 9.99
N THR A 47 -16.37 -11.58 10.40
CA THR A 47 -17.48 -12.06 9.55
C THR A 47 -18.24 -10.88 9.00
N HIS A 48 -18.41 -10.83 7.67
CA HIS A 48 -19.14 -9.77 6.98
C HIS A 48 -20.65 -9.87 7.24
N ARG A 49 -21.13 -9.08 8.20
CA ARG A 49 -22.53 -9.08 8.67
C ARG A 49 -23.25 -7.76 8.48
N GLY A 50 -22.55 -6.69 8.08
CA GLY A 50 -23.12 -5.38 7.78
C GLY A 50 -22.84 -4.93 6.36
N ASN A 51 -23.39 -3.79 5.96
CA ASN A 51 -23.11 -3.22 4.63
C ASN A 51 -21.66 -2.74 4.54
N LEU A 52 -20.95 -3.15 3.50
CA LEU A 52 -19.61 -2.70 3.18
C LEU A 52 -19.59 -2.02 1.80
N PHE A 53 -19.58 -0.69 1.75
CA PHE A 53 -19.55 0.09 0.50
C PHE A 53 -20.68 -0.27 -0.49
N GLY A 54 -21.86 -0.57 0.01
CA GLY A 54 -22.98 -1.02 -0.80
C GLY A 54 -23.03 -2.53 -1.05
N ILE A 55 -22.01 -3.28 -0.63
CA ILE A 55 -22.03 -4.74 -0.64
C ILE A 55 -22.88 -5.21 0.55
N PRO A 56 -23.99 -5.92 0.31
CA PRO A 56 -24.81 -6.45 1.39
C PRO A 56 -24.06 -7.56 2.15
N PRO A 57 -24.45 -7.86 3.40
CA PRO A 57 -23.83 -8.91 4.20
C PRO A 57 -23.71 -10.23 3.43
N THR A 58 -22.49 -10.77 3.35
CA THR A 58 -22.22 -12.05 2.66
C THR A 58 -22.16 -13.23 3.61
N GLY A 59 -22.05 -12.99 4.92
CA GLY A 59 -21.80 -14.01 5.94
C GLY A 59 -20.43 -14.67 5.88
N LYS A 60 -19.56 -14.22 4.98
CA LYS A 60 -18.21 -14.79 4.83
C LYS A 60 -17.26 -14.22 5.86
N THR A 61 -16.34 -15.05 6.32
CA THR A 61 -15.21 -14.62 7.15
C THR A 61 -14.08 -14.15 6.26
N VAL A 62 -13.41 -13.06 6.67
CA VAL A 62 -12.25 -12.49 6.00
C VAL A 62 -11.03 -12.51 6.91
N ASP A 63 -9.85 -12.50 6.30
CA ASP A 63 -8.55 -12.46 6.94
C ASP A 63 -7.64 -11.57 6.08
N VAL A 64 -7.36 -10.35 6.55
CA VAL A 64 -6.76 -9.29 5.75
C VAL A 64 -5.67 -8.58 6.53
N HIS A 65 -4.53 -8.30 5.86
CA HIS A 65 -3.50 -7.44 6.42
C HIS A 65 -3.82 -5.97 6.19
N GLU A 66 -3.52 -5.18 7.20
CA GLU A 66 -3.56 -3.72 7.18
C GLU A 66 -2.25 -3.14 7.71
N ILE A 67 -1.89 -1.98 7.22
CA ILE A 67 -0.76 -1.20 7.70
C ILE A 67 -1.23 0.22 8.00
N ALA A 68 -0.74 0.77 9.09
CA ALA A 68 -1.04 2.15 9.47
C ALA A 68 0.24 2.87 9.89
N ILE A 69 0.32 4.15 9.57
CA ILE A 69 1.28 5.08 10.16
C ILE A 69 0.48 6.20 10.79
N LEU A 70 0.70 6.43 12.06
CA LEU A 70 0.00 7.42 12.88
C LEU A 70 0.97 8.50 13.32
N ARG A 71 0.52 9.75 13.37
CA ARG A 71 1.23 10.84 14.04
C ARG A 71 0.51 11.22 15.32
N ILE A 72 1.27 11.30 16.40
CA ILE A 72 0.77 11.56 17.74
C ILE A 72 1.27 12.93 18.19
N ALA A 73 0.37 13.78 18.65
CA ALA A 73 0.72 15.04 19.29
C ALA A 73 -0.15 15.21 20.54
N ASP A 74 0.46 15.65 21.63
CA ASP A 74 -0.21 15.86 22.94
C ASP A 74 -1.03 14.62 23.39
N GLY A 75 -0.47 13.43 23.18
CA GLY A 75 -1.13 12.16 23.53
C GLY A 75 -2.34 11.79 22.66
N LYS A 76 -2.55 12.48 21.54
CA LYS A 76 -3.67 12.24 20.64
C LYS A 76 -3.18 11.91 19.22
N MET A 77 -3.90 11.05 18.54
CA MET A 77 -3.71 10.85 17.11
C MET A 77 -4.21 12.09 16.36
N VAL A 78 -3.30 12.77 15.68
CA VAL A 78 -3.59 13.98 14.90
C VAL A 78 -3.60 13.74 13.41
N GLU A 79 -2.97 12.64 12.96
CA GLU A 79 -2.88 12.27 11.55
C GLU A 79 -2.72 10.76 11.42
N GLY A 80 -3.21 10.17 10.34
CA GLY A 80 -3.08 8.74 10.10
C GLY A 80 -3.15 8.38 8.63
N TRP A 81 -2.30 7.44 8.22
CA TRP A 81 -2.27 6.83 6.90
C TRP A 81 -2.54 5.35 7.07
N PHE A 82 -3.59 4.85 6.44
CA PHE A 82 -4.03 3.47 6.53
C PHE A 82 -4.09 2.86 5.15
N MET A 83 -3.59 1.66 5.00
CA MET A 83 -3.72 0.86 3.79
C MET A 83 -4.06 -0.58 4.17
N ALA A 84 -4.99 -1.16 3.44
CA ALA A 84 -5.40 -2.56 3.59
C ALA A 84 -5.20 -3.32 2.28
N ASP A 85 -5.10 -4.63 2.35
CA ASP A 85 -5.22 -5.49 1.18
C ASP A 85 -6.71 -5.59 0.77
N GLU A 86 -7.20 -4.52 0.15
CA GLU A 86 -8.61 -4.41 -0.25
C GLU A 86 -8.96 -5.39 -1.40
N ALA A 87 -7.97 -5.72 -2.22
CA ALA A 87 -8.15 -6.71 -3.27
C ALA A 87 -8.40 -8.10 -2.68
N ALA A 88 -7.63 -8.49 -1.66
CA ALA A 88 -7.86 -9.73 -0.92
C ALA A 88 -9.23 -9.71 -0.22
N LEU A 89 -9.59 -8.58 0.38
CA LEU A 89 -10.90 -8.42 1.02
C LEU A 89 -12.04 -8.69 0.03
N LEU A 90 -12.05 -8.03 -1.12
CA LEU A 90 -13.08 -8.22 -2.14
C LEU A 90 -13.13 -9.66 -2.66
N LYS A 91 -11.97 -10.27 -2.91
CA LYS A 91 -11.89 -11.67 -3.36
C LYS A 91 -12.45 -12.63 -2.32
N GLN A 92 -12.13 -12.43 -1.04
CA GLN A 92 -12.64 -13.27 0.04
C GLN A 92 -14.15 -13.11 0.22
N LEU A 93 -14.66 -11.90 0.08
CA LEU A 93 -16.11 -11.65 0.08
C LEU A 93 -16.77 -12.27 -1.15
N GLY A 94 -16.07 -12.37 -2.29
CA GLY A 94 -16.63 -12.85 -3.55
C GLY A 94 -17.84 -12.05 -3.98
N ALA A 95 -17.86 -10.75 -3.67
CA ALA A 95 -18.97 -9.87 -3.89
C ALA A 95 -18.53 -8.64 -4.67
N ARG A 96 -19.42 -8.15 -5.53
CA ARG A 96 -19.16 -7.00 -6.38
C ARG A 96 -19.49 -5.70 -5.66
N ILE A 97 -18.62 -4.71 -5.80
CA ILE A 97 -18.93 -3.33 -5.41
C ILE A 97 -19.98 -2.79 -6.39
N PRO A 98 -21.08 -2.21 -5.91
CA PRO A 98 -22.07 -1.54 -6.78
C PRO A 98 -21.41 -0.44 -7.60
N GLU A 99 -21.74 -0.37 -8.88
CA GLU A 99 -21.30 0.71 -9.73
C GLU A 99 -21.92 2.04 -9.28
N ARG A 100 -21.12 3.09 -9.31
CA ARG A 100 -21.63 4.43 -8.99
C ARG A 100 -22.33 5.02 -10.20
N SER A 101 -23.58 5.42 -10.01
CA SER A 101 -24.39 6.03 -11.06
C SER A 101 -23.88 7.40 -11.53
N ASP A 102 -23.06 8.08 -10.69
CA ASP A 102 -22.47 9.39 -11.01
C ASP A 102 -21.10 9.28 -11.74
N GLY A 103 -20.59 8.07 -11.99
CA GLY A 103 -19.31 7.82 -12.64
C GLY A 103 -18.09 8.33 -11.88
N LYS A 104 -18.26 8.82 -10.65
CA LYS A 104 -17.14 9.33 -9.85
C LYS A 104 -16.34 8.19 -9.25
N LEU A 105 -15.04 8.44 -9.06
CA LEU A 105 -14.19 7.54 -8.29
C LEU A 105 -14.66 7.49 -6.85
N VAL A 106 -14.60 6.31 -6.23
CA VAL A 106 -14.93 6.13 -4.81
C VAL A 106 -13.94 6.92 -3.96
N VAL A 107 -12.67 6.91 -4.36
CA VAL A 107 -11.59 7.68 -3.73
C VAL A 107 -10.93 8.52 -4.81
N PRO A 108 -10.77 9.84 -4.62
CA PRO A 108 -10.06 10.66 -5.59
C PRO A 108 -8.58 10.25 -5.64
N PRO A 109 -7.91 10.45 -6.79
CA PRO A 109 -6.47 10.25 -6.89
C PRO A 109 -5.72 11.05 -5.83
N VAL A 110 -4.66 10.48 -5.27
CA VAL A 110 -3.78 11.21 -4.36
C VAL A 110 -3.00 12.27 -5.15
N THR A 111 -2.77 13.42 -4.54
CA THR A 111 -1.90 14.42 -5.15
C THR A 111 -0.46 13.91 -5.12
N HIS A 112 0.23 13.96 -6.26
CA HIS A 112 1.63 13.54 -6.40
C HIS A 112 2.59 14.55 -5.75
N THR A 113 2.52 14.63 -4.42
CA THR A 113 3.37 15.45 -3.55
C THR A 113 4.47 14.58 -2.94
N GLY A 114 5.36 15.20 -2.18
CA GLY A 114 6.51 14.53 -1.57
C GLY A 114 7.81 14.94 -2.21
N GLU A 115 8.94 14.48 -1.64
CA GLU A 115 10.27 14.79 -2.12
C GLU A 115 10.69 13.88 -3.28
N ASP A 116 11.46 14.41 -4.20
CA ASP A 116 12.14 13.63 -5.23
C ASP A 116 13.10 12.61 -4.56
N PRO A 117 13.11 11.33 -4.97
CA PRO A 117 13.94 10.32 -4.34
C PRO A 117 15.44 10.61 -4.39
N ASP A 118 15.94 11.21 -5.48
CA ASP A 118 17.36 11.58 -5.58
C ASP A 118 17.70 12.75 -4.64
N ALA A 119 16.78 13.69 -4.45
CA ALA A 119 16.95 14.77 -3.46
C ALA A 119 16.96 14.21 -2.03
N VAL A 120 16.10 13.24 -1.72
CA VAL A 120 16.08 12.55 -0.42
C VAL A 120 17.41 11.81 -0.19
N VAL A 121 17.87 11.03 -1.17
CA VAL A 121 19.15 10.31 -1.09
C VAL A 121 20.29 11.29 -0.81
N LYS A 122 20.39 12.36 -1.60
CA LYS A 122 21.43 13.39 -1.42
C LYS A 122 21.40 14.04 -0.03
N ARG A 123 20.20 14.33 0.48
CA ARG A 123 20.02 14.89 1.82
C ARG A 123 20.46 13.92 2.91
N LEU A 124 20.07 12.64 2.78
CA LEU A 124 20.47 11.59 3.73
C LEU A 124 21.98 11.32 3.69
N GLU A 125 22.61 11.33 2.52
CA GLU A 125 24.06 11.19 2.37
C GLU A 125 24.83 12.34 3.02
N ALA A 126 24.32 13.55 2.95
CA ALA A 126 24.92 14.71 3.58
C ALA A 126 24.70 14.76 5.11
N GLY A 127 23.74 14.01 5.60
CA GLY A 127 23.40 13.93 7.02
C GLY A 127 24.29 12.96 7.79
N PRO A 128 24.11 12.88 9.12
CA PRO A 128 24.82 11.91 9.93
C PRO A 128 24.50 10.47 9.52
N GLN A 129 25.53 9.61 9.52
CA GLN A 129 25.39 8.16 9.31
C GLN A 129 25.80 7.41 10.61
N ALA A 130 25.52 8.04 11.75
CA ALA A 130 26.01 7.57 13.04
C ALA A 130 25.26 6.35 13.55
N THR A 131 23.93 6.35 13.37
CA THR A 131 23.08 5.28 13.86
C THR A 131 22.87 4.17 12.83
N LEU A 132 22.36 3.04 13.29
CA LEU A 132 21.95 1.95 12.41
C LEU A 132 20.78 2.40 11.52
N GLU A 133 19.83 3.10 12.11
CA GLU A 133 18.63 3.62 11.46
C GLU A 133 18.99 4.60 10.34
N ASP A 134 19.95 5.49 10.53
CA ASP A 134 20.41 6.43 9.49
C ASP A 134 20.91 5.68 8.24
N ARG A 135 21.74 4.66 8.46
CA ARG A 135 22.31 3.84 7.38
C ARG A 135 21.23 3.01 6.67
N GLN A 136 20.32 2.41 7.42
CA GLN A 136 19.22 1.61 6.87
C GLN A 136 18.23 2.48 6.07
N ARG A 137 17.91 3.67 6.59
CA ARG A 137 17.06 4.64 5.90
C ARG A 137 17.65 5.06 4.56
N LEU A 138 18.99 5.30 4.52
CA LEU A 138 19.68 5.61 3.27
C LEU A 138 19.61 4.44 2.27
N ILE A 139 19.79 3.20 2.74
CA ILE A 139 19.66 2.00 1.88
C ILE A 139 18.24 1.93 1.28
N VAL A 140 17.22 2.14 2.09
CA VAL A 140 15.82 2.10 1.62
C VAL A 140 15.54 3.25 0.66
N ALA A 141 15.99 4.46 0.96
CA ALA A 141 15.82 5.62 0.07
C ALA A 141 16.43 5.38 -1.33
N ARG A 142 17.63 4.78 -1.37
CA ARG A 142 18.32 4.44 -2.64
C ARG A 142 17.58 3.40 -3.46
N SER A 143 16.73 2.58 -2.87
CA SER A 143 15.90 1.62 -3.60
C SER A 143 14.76 2.30 -4.38
N LYS A 144 14.40 3.53 -4.04
CA LYS A 144 13.33 4.31 -4.70
C LYS A 144 12.02 3.52 -4.82
N GLY A 145 11.61 2.84 -3.74
CA GLY A 145 10.41 2.01 -3.73
C GLY A 145 10.52 0.67 -4.48
N ALA A 146 11.66 0.40 -5.11
CA ALA A 146 11.90 -0.88 -5.79
C ALA A 146 12.47 -1.94 -4.83
N ALA A 147 12.55 -3.18 -5.28
CA ALA A 147 13.26 -4.24 -4.57
C ALA A 147 14.76 -3.88 -4.43
N PRO A 148 15.40 -4.18 -3.28
CA PRO A 148 16.81 -3.88 -3.09
C PRO A 148 17.70 -4.63 -4.10
N PRO A 149 18.88 -4.06 -4.45
CA PRO A 149 19.88 -4.78 -5.22
C PRO A 149 20.28 -6.12 -4.56
N LYS A 150 20.67 -7.10 -5.37
CA LYS A 150 20.96 -8.47 -4.87
C LYS A 150 22.03 -8.49 -3.78
N GLU A 151 23.03 -7.66 -3.91
CA GLU A 151 24.16 -7.54 -2.97
C GLU A 151 23.74 -7.02 -1.58
N LEU A 152 22.62 -6.33 -1.49
CA LEU A 152 22.05 -5.83 -0.24
C LEU A 152 21.06 -6.80 0.41
N ARG A 153 20.71 -7.89 -0.27
CA ARG A 153 19.73 -8.87 0.25
C ARG A 153 20.39 -9.87 1.19
N ALA A 154 19.66 -10.22 2.24
CA ALA A 154 19.98 -11.38 3.06
C ALA A 154 19.74 -12.69 2.28
N PRO A 155 20.39 -13.79 2.63
CA PRO A 155 19.98 -15.11 2.16
C PRO A 155 18.51 -15.35 2.51
N GLY A 156 17.72 -15.83 1.53
CA GLY A 156 16.30 -16.06 1.73
C GLY A 156 15.42 -14.80 1.74
N TYR A 157 15.91 -13.66 1.21
CA TYR A 157 15.11 -12.44 1.06
C TYR A 157 13.71 -12.72 0.55
N ARG A 158 12.72 -12.17 1.24
CA ARG A 158 11.31 -12.26 0.87
C ARG A 158 10.74 -10.88 0.53
N GLN A 159 10.00 -10.83 -0.57
CA GLN A 159 9.20 -9.67 -0.90
C GLN A 159 7.73 -10.07 -0.88
N LEU A 160 6.99 -9.44 0.00
CA LEU A 160 5.56 -9.60 0.14
C LEU A 160 4.90 -8.33 -0.41
N ARG A 161 3.95 -8.50 -1.30
CA ARG A 161 3.20 -7.38 -1.85
C ARG A 161 1.74 -7.73 -1.75
N ASN A 162 1.01 -6.93 -1.00
CA ASN A 162 -0.41 -7.10 -0.87
C ASN A 162 -1.10 -6.35 -2.01
N GLY A 163 -2.12 -7.00 -2.58
CA GLY A 163 -2.95 -6.45 -3.62
C GLY A 163 -2.50 -6.87 -5.04
N PHE A 164 -1.39 -6.34 -5.58
CA PHE A 164 -0.90 -6.66 -6.94
C PHE A 164 -0.79 -8.16 -7.31
N PRO A 165 -0.56 -9.12 -6.40
CA PRO A 165 -0.67 -10.53 -6.70
C PRO A 165 -2.03 -10.93 -7.27
N HIS A 166 -3.11 -10.30 -6.84
CA HIS A 166 -4.46 -10.61 -7.28
C HIS A 166 -4.69 -10.16 -8.73
N LEU A 167 -4.14 -9.00 -9.12
CA LEU A 167 -4.15 -8.58 -10.53
C LEU A 167 -3.32 -9.51 -11.40
N ARG A 168 -2.17 -9.94 -10.90
CA ARG A 168 -1.33 -10.91 -11.61
C ARG A 168 -2.06 -12.23 -11.84
N GLU A 169 -2.70 -12.78 -10.80
CA GLU A 169 -3.52 -13.98 -10.90
C GLU A 169 -4.65 -13.81 -11.92
N TYR A 170 -5.32 -12.67 -11.90
CA TYR A 170 -6.36 -12.31 -12.86
C TYR A 170 -5.84 -12.33 -14.30
N GLY A 171 -4.65 -11.75 -14.54
CA GLY A 171 -4.02 -11.72 -15.86
C GLY A 171 -3.58 -13.11 -16.31
N VAL A 172 -2.86 -13.85 -15.46
CA VAL A 172 -2.37 -15.22 -15.78
C VAL A 172 -3.54 -16.15 -16.12
N ALA A 173 -4.64 -16.09 -15.39
CA ALA A 173 -5.84 -16.88 -15.68
C ALA A 173 -6.45 -16.59 -17.07
N ARG A 174 -6.09 -15.46 -17.68
CA ARG A 174 -6.54 -15.03 -19.03
C ARG A 174 -5.43 -15.10 -20.10
N GLY A 175 -4.32 -15.77 -19.76
CA GLY A 175 -3.20 -15.94 -20.70
C GLY A 175 -2.38 -14.65 -20.94
N ALA A 176 -2.52 -13.65 -20.07
CA ALA A 176 -1.73 -12.43 -20.18
C ALA A 176 -0.25 -12.70 -19.82
N PRO A 177 0.70 -12.03 -20.51
CA PRO A 177 2.10 -12.11 -20.13
C PRO A 177 2.31 -11.59 -18.71
N ASP A 178 3.26 -12.19 -18.01
CA ASP A 178 3.68 -11.74 -16.66
C ASP A 178 4.43 -10.41 -16.79
N ALA A 179 3.67 -9.32 -16.77
CA ALA A 179 4.21 -7.96 -16.82
C ALA A 179 4.32 -7.38 -15.42
N THR A 180 5.45 -6.75 -15.13
CA THR A 180 5.61 -6.02 -13.87
C THR A 180 4.93 -4.66 -13.95
N VAL A 181 4.53 -4.11 -12.81
CA VAL A 181 4.01 -2.74 -12.71
C VAL A 181 5.00 -1.74 -13.31
N THR A 182 6.30 -1.94 -13.11
CA THR A 182 7.35 -1.08 -13.69
C THR A 182 7.33 -1.06 -15.22
N LEU A 183 7.04 -2.18 -15.86
CA LEU A 183 6.94 -2.25 -17.33
C LEU A 183 5.67 -1.57 -17.85
N ALA A 184 4.57 -1.65 -17.10
CA ALA A 184 3.30 -1.06 -17.50
C ALA A 184 3.33 0.48 -17.47
N PHE A 185 4.20 1.04 -16.61
CA PHE A 185 4.38 2.49 -16.41
C PHE A 185 5.84 2.88 -16.65
N PRO A 186 6.30 2.96 -17.92
CA PRO A 186 7.71 3.20 -18.24
C PRO A 186 8.21 4.60 -17.83
N ASP A 187 7.30 5.56 -17.64
CA ASP A 187 7.56 6.91 -17.14
C ASP A 187 7.32 7.03 -15.63
N ARG A 188 7.35 5.91 -14.90
CA ARG A 188 7.11 5.88 -13.44
C ARG A 188 7.97 6.90 -12.72
N ARG A 189 7.32 7.67 -11.85
CA ARG A 189 7.94 8.65 -10.96
C ARG A 189 7.47 8.38 -9.54
N ASP A 190 8.40 8.31 -8.63
CA ASP A 190 8.12 8.13 -7.22
C ASP A 190 8.35 9.44 -6.47
N ARG A 191 7.62 9.65 -5.38
CA ARG A 191 7.78 10.75 -4.44
C ARG A 191 7.74 10.20 -3.03
N ILE A 192 8.74 10.56 -2.22
CA ILE A 192 8.86 10.07 -0.85
C ILE A 192 8.21 11.08 0.09
N ASP A 193 7.25 10.61 0.90
CA ASP A 193 6.57 11.42 1.90
C ASP A 193 7.27 11.37 3.27
N GLY A 194 7.92 10.28 3.60
CA GLY A 194 8.63 10.14 4.88
C GLY A 194 9.02 8.72 5.22
N PHE A 195 9.76 8.63 6.33
CA PHE A 195 10.25 7.37 6.89
C PHE A 195 9.94 7.30 8.37
N ILE A 196 9.83 6.07 8.87
CA ILE A 196 9.99 5.70 10.26
C ILE A 196 11.08 4.65 10.30
N ALA A 197 12.09 4.81 11.15
CA ALA A 197 13.16 3.83 11.32
C ALA A 197 13.41 3.58 12.81
N GLU A 198 13.39 2.31 13.19
CA GLU A 198 13.65 1.86 14.55
C GLU A 198 14.30 0.48 14.52
N ASN A 199 15.38 0.29 15.26
CA ASN A 199 16.11 -0.98 15.32
C ASN A 199 16.50 -1.50 13.92
N ASN A 200 15.92 -2.62 13.50
CA ASN A 200 16.15 -3.28 12.22
C ASN A 200 15.03 -3.07 11.20
N GLY A 201 14.15 -2.11 11.44
CA GLY A 201 13.01 -1.78 10.60
C GLY A 201 13.10 -0.39 10.00
N VAL A 202 12.70 -0.27 8.73
CA VAL A 202 12.48 1.02 8.07
C VAL A 202 11.16 0.94 7.30
N TRP A 203 10.25 1.85 7.58
CA TRP A 203 9.01 2.00 6.85
C TRP A 203 9.04 3.31 6.06
N MET A 204 8.59 3.26 4.83
CA MET A 204 8.58 4.39 3.92
C MET A 204 7.18 4.63 3.37
N ARG A 205 6.69 5.86 3.49
CA ARG A 205 5.51 6.32 2.75
C ARG A 205 5.97 6.99 1.47
N PHE A 206 5.34 6.64 0.37
CA PHE A 206 5.66 7.23 -0.92
C PHE A 206 4.45 7.21 -1.86
N LYS A 207 4.53 7.96 -2.93
CA LYS A 207 3.55 7.99 -4.00
C LYS A 207 4.19 7.60 -5.30
N VAL A 208 3.41 6.95 -6.13
CA VAL A 208 3.81 6.48 -7.46
C VAL A 208 2.90 7.12 -8.48
N ALA A 209 3.47 7.73 -9.50
CA ALA A 209 2.74 8.19 -10.68
C ALA A 209 3.36 7.62 -11.94
N GLY A 210 2.55 7.42 -12.98
CA GLY A 210 3.00 7.00 -14.29
C GLY A 210 1.86 6.86 -15.27
N THR A 211 2.21 6.80 -16.56
CA THR A 211 1.25 6.60 -17.64
C THR A 211 1.23 5.14 -18.06
N GLN A 212 0.07 4.51 -18.00
CA GLN A 212 -0.08 3.12 -18.45
C GLN A 212 -0.06 3.04 -19.96
N THR A 213 1.11 2.73 -20.52
CA THR A 213 1.33 2.61 -21.97
C THR A 213 1.64 1.19 -22.43
N VAL A 214 1.79 0.25 -21.51
CA VAL A 214 2.03 -1.16 -21.79
C VAL A 214 0.98 -2.00 -21.07
N ASN A 215 0.77 -3.22 -21.53
CA ASN A 215 -0.17 -4.17 -20.91
C ASN A 215 0.16 -4.38 -19.43
N LEU A 216 -0.85 -4.29 -18.58
CA LEU A 216 -0.76 -4.55 -17.15
C LEU A 216 -1.65 -5.76 -16.82
N TYR A 217 -1.05 -6.94 -16.70
CA TYR A 217 -1.76 -8.18 -16.34
C TYR A 217 -3.04 -8.44 -17.15
N GLY A 218 -2.96 -8.26 -18.46
CA GLY A 218 -4.11 -8.44 -19.35
C GLY A 218 -4.97 -7.19 -19.55
N ILE A 219 -4.69 -6.12 -18.80
CA ILE A 219 -5.31 -4.81 -19.02
C ILE A 219 -4.59 -4.12 -20.18
N ALA A 220 -5.29 -3.88 -21.28
CA ALA A 220 -4.73 -3.18 -22.43
C ALA A 220 -4.25 -1.78 -22.06
N PRO A 221 -3.26 -1.22 -22.77
CA PRO A 221 -2.82 0.14 -22.55
C PRO A 221 -3.99 1.13 -22.61
N THR A 222 -4.16 1.93 -21.56
CA THR A 222 -5.23 2.94 -21.48
C THR A 222 -4.74 4.33 -21.83
N GLY A 223 -3.43 4.57 -21.79
CA GLY A 223 -2.83 5.90 -21.92
C GLY A 223 -3.13 6.84 -20.75
N LYS A 224 -3.75 6.33 -19.68
CA LYS A 224 -4.12 7.13 -18.51
C LYS A 224 -2.96 7.27 -17.53
N VAL A 225 -2.89 8.43 -16.90
CA VAL A 225 -2.01 8.67 -15.75
C VAL A 225 -2.65 8.09 -14.50
N VAL A 226 -1.85 7.41 -13.70
CA VAL A 226 -2.21 6.87 -12.40
C VAL A 226 -1.36 7.55 -11.33
N GLU A 227 -1.98 7.92 -10.22
CA GLU A 227 -1.31 8.44 -9.03
C GLU A 227 -1.83 7.71 -7.80
N VAL A 228 -0.97 6.93 -7.15
CA VAL A 228 -1.34 6.08 -6.01
C VAL A 228 -0.35 6.23 -4.86
N ALA A 229 -0.85 6.05 -3.63
CA ALA A 229 -0.02 5.98 -2.45
C ALA A 229 0.42 4.53 -2.21
N GLU A 230 1.63 4.39 -1.66
CA GLU A 230 2.16 3.11 -1.18
C GLU A 230 2.82 3.29 0.20
N ILE A 231 2.78 2.24 1.00
CA ILE A 231 3.62 2.08 2.20
C ILE A 231 4.47 0.83 1.99
N GLY A 232 5.78 1.01 2.04
CA GLY A 232 6.74 -0.09 1.98
C GLY A 232 7.46 -0.25 3.31
N THR A 233 7.68 -1.50 3.73
CA THR A 233 8.50 -1.82 4.89
C THR A 233 9.78 -2.54 4.46
N ALA A 234 10.84 -2.37 5.22
CA ALA A 234 12.09 -3.08 5.08
C ALA A 234 12.52 -3.59 6.44
N ARG A 235 12.78 -4.89 6.55
CA ARG A 235 13.38 -5.51 7.73
C ARG A 235 14.78 -5.98 7.42
N PHE A 236 15.71 -5.65 8.29
CA PHE A 236 17.12 -5.99 8.15
C PHE A 236 17.51 -7.11 9.14
N VAL A 237 18.45 -7.97 8.72
CA VAL A 237 19.09 -8.98 9.54
C VAL A 237 20.59 -8.93 9.20
N ASP A 238 21.45 -8.78 10.19
CA ASP A 238 22.89 -8.67 10.04
C ASP A 238 23.31 -7.64 8.97
N GLY A 239 22.64 -6.48 8.95
CA GLY A 239 22.89 -5.39 8.01
C GLY A 239 22.44 -5.66 6.57
N LYS A 240 21.77 -6.78 6.30
CA LYS A 240 21.21 -7.15 5.01
C LYS A 240 19.70 -7.03 5.04
N TRP A 241 19.12 -6.61 3.91
CA TRP A 241 17.69 -6.50 3.75
C TRP A 241 17.04 -7.90 3.60
N ALA A 242 16.29 -8.32 4.61
CA ALA A 242 15.77 -9.67 4.71
C ALA A 242 14.32 -9.80 4.23
N GLU A 243 13.52 -8.75 4.40
CA GLU A 243 12.11 -8.80 4.06
C GLU A 243 11.58 -7.43 3.68
N SER A 244 10.65 -7.40 2.75
CA SER A 244 9.86 -6.22 2.39
C SER A 244 8.38 -6.57 2.35
N TRP A 245 7.55 -5.65 2.85
CA TRP A 245 6.12 -5.66 2.61
C TRP A 245 5.75 -4.38 1.87
N TYR A 246 4.90 -4.48 0.87
CA TYR A 246 4.38 -3.34 0.14
C TYR A 246 2.86 -3.38 0.14
N PHE A 247 2.27 -2.27 0.55
CA PHE A 247 0.85 -2.01 0.48
C PHE A 247 0.63 -0.86 -0.50
N GLY A 248 -0.09 -1.10 -1.57
CA GLY A 248 -0.42 -0.11 -2.59
C GLY A 248 -1.92 0.01 -2.78
N ASP A 249 -2.38 1.16 -3.24
CA ASP A 249 -3.79 1.39 -3.57
C ASP A 249 -4.13 0.81 -4.95
N GLU A 250 -4.35 -0.51 -5.00
CA GLU A 250 -4.73 -1.20 -6.23
C GLU A 250 -6.11 -0.86 -6.74
N LEU A 251 -7.07 -0.73 -5.82
CA LEU A 251 -8.43 -0.38 -6.22
C LEU A 251 -8.47 1.02 -6.82
N GLY A 252 -7.76 1.98 -6.21
CA GLY A 252 -7.60 3.32 -6.74
C GLY A 252 -6.91 3.32 -8.11
N MET A 253 -5.88 2.49 -8.30
CA MET A 253 -5.22 2.33 -9.60
C MET A 253 -6.21 1.81 -10.66
N LEU A 254 -6.96 0.75 -10.37
CA LEU A 254 -7.94 0.20 -11.32
C LEU A 254 -9.00 1.24 -11.70
N LEU A 255 -9.53 1.96 -10.72
CA LEU A 255 -10.51 3.02 -10.96
C LEU A 255 -9.95 4.15 -11.84
N GLN A 256 -8.71 4.58 -11.59
CA GLN A 256 -8.04 5.60 -12.41
C GLN A 256 -7.80 5.12 -13.85
N LEU A 257 -7.52 3.85 -14.05
CA LEU A 257 -7.44 3.23 -15.38
C LEU A 257 -8.82 3.12 -16.05
N GLY A 258 -9.90 3.37 -15.33
CA GLY A 258 -11.28 3.27 -15.81
C GLY A 258 -11.83 1.86 -15.77
N LEU A 259 -11.29 1.04 -14.88
CA LEU A 259 -11.71 -0.34 -14.70
C LEU A 259 -12.51 -0.48 -13.41
N SER A 260 -13.51 -1.33 -13.45
CA SER A 260 -14.21 -1.72 -12.24
C SER A 260 -13.31 -2.62 -11.39
N PRO A 261 -13.18 -2.37 -10.06
CA PRO A 261 -12.53 -3.30 -9.15
C PRO A 261 -13.14 -4.71 -9.18
N ASN A 262 -14.36 -4.82 -9.69
CA ASN A 262 -15.09 -6.08 -9.84
C ASN A 262 -14.40 -7.07 -10.79
N VAL A 263 -13.42 -6.64 -11.58
CA VAL A 263 -12.56 -7.56 -12.36
C VAL A 263 -11.83 -8.57 -11.46
N LEU A 264 -11.62 -8.23 -10.17
CA LEU A 264 -10.96 -9.12 -9.21
C LEU A 264 -11.87 -10.22 -8.67
N VAL A 265 -13.18 -10.13 -8.85
CA VAL A 265 -14.17 -11.04 -8.25
C VAL A 265 -14.77 -12.01 -9.28
N GLY A 266 -14.41 -11.89 -10.55
CA GLY A 266 -14.82 -12.78 -11.64
C GLY A 266 -16.11 -12.39 -12.31
#